data_6ce2ba9c0fcc34c843cc96b1ca7d9053
#
_entry.id   6ce2ba9c0fcc34c843cc96b1ca7d9053
#
_cell.length_a   1.000
_cell.length_b   1.000
_cell.length_c   1.000
_cell.angle_alpha   90.00
_cell.angle_beta   90.00
_cell.angle_gamma   90.00
#
_symmetry.space_group_name_H-M   'P 1'
#
loop_
_entity.id
_entity.type
_entity.pdbx_description
1 polymer ?
#
loop_
_entity_poly.entity_id
_entity_poly.type
_entity_poly.pdbx_seq_one_letter_code
_entity_poly.pdbx_strand_id
1 'polypeptide(L)'
;MYRDNKKFSKGLSLIEASMVLALSAVVVSGVLYYFNMASNNRKLQENVKSIQAVVSTIRALYTNQPPGTPIELDAVIKSGNFTKGKTVGGEDAIILPTGDTIRIYNGAFKSDLGGKAYSLELRTKSSDVCSYIGGINFGTSHFGTEILSFKENGTDNLKTLPRLTPSDVVTKCAEKAKVKADIKTKIYFKY
;
A
#
# COMPACT_ATOMS: atom_id res chain seq x y z
N MET A 1 -45.74 47.57 -47.05
CA MET A 1 -45.15 47.96 -45.74
C MET A 1 -44.67 46.72 -45.04
N TYR A 2 -43.38 46.39 -45.21
CA TYR A 2 -42.75 45.16 -44.71
C TYR A 2 -42.12 45.49 -43.34
N ARG A 3 -42.63 44.89 -42.28
CA ARG A 3 -42.15 45.10 -40.89
C ARG A 3 -41.07 44.11 -40.61
N ASP A 4 -39.80 44.53 -40.67
CA ASP A 4 -38.63 43.76 -40.33
C ASP A 4 -38.60 43.52 -38.80
N ASN A 5 -38.93 42.28 -38.40
CA ASN A 5 -38.78 41.81 -37.02
C ASN A 5 -37.32 41.50 -36.76
N LYS A 6 -36.50 42.49 -36.40
CA LYS A 6 -35.17 42.25 -35.82
C LYS A 6 -35.32 41.49 -34.49
N LYS A 7 -35.11 40.18 -34.53
CA LYS A 7 -34.87 39.38 -33.35
C LYS A 7 -33.57 39.85 -32.70
N PHE A 8 -33.68 40.59 -31.59
CA PHE A 8 -32.54 40.86 -30.74
C PHE A 8 -32.09 39.56 -30.11
N SER A 9 -31.01 38.98 -30.64
CA SER A 9 -30.28 37.93 -29.95
C SER A 9 -29.60 38.57 -28.76
N LYS A 10 -30.18 38.38 -27.56
CA LYS A 10 -29.54 38.76 -26.28
C LYS A 10 -28.31 37.86 -26.12
N GLY A 11 -27.12 38.39 -26.41
CA GLY A 11 -25.86 37.76 -26.04
C GLY A 11 -25.78 37.66 -24.50
N LEU A 12 -25.20 36.55 -24.00
CA LEU A 12 -24.87 36.38 -22.59
C LEU A 12 -24.07 37.61 -22.09
N SER A 13 -24.45 38.18 -20.97
CA SER A 13 -23.65 39.27 -20.39
C SER A 13 -22.33 38.72 -19.90
N LEU A 14 -21.29 39.55 -19.88
CA LEU A 14 -19.93 39.14 -19.45
C LEU A 14 -19.95 38.62 -18.01
N ILE A 15 -20.87 39.14 -17.17
CA ILE A 15 -21.10 38.70 -15.80
C ILE A 15 -21.71 37.28 -15.76
N GLU A 16 -22.71 37.01 -16.60
CA GLU A 16 -23.31 35.67 -16.68
C GLU A 16 -22.30 34.61 -17.13
N ALA A 17 -21.49 34.95 -18.15
CA ALA A 17 -20.42 34.05 -18.61
C ALA A 17 -19.37 33.79 -17.52
N SER A 18 -18.96 34.81 -16.77
CA SER A 18 -18.00 34.66 -15.66
C SER A 18 -18.55 33.83 -14.49
N MET A 19 -19.84 34.00 -14.15
CA MET A 19 -20.51 33.18 -13.13
C MET A 19 -20.56 31.69 -13.54
N VAL A 20 -20.94 31.40 -14.77
CA VAL A 20 -20.99 30.02 -15.28
C VAL A 20 -19.60 29.39 -15.25
N LEU A 21 -18.55 30.10 -15.68
CA LEU A 21 -17.19 29.61 -15.62
C LEU A 21 -16.71 29.35 -14.19
N ALA A 22 -17.02 30.24 -13.25
CA ALA A 22 -16.67 30.07 -11.84
C ALA A 22 -17.34 28.84 -11.22
N LEU A 23 -18.64 28.67 -11.45
CA LEU A 23 -19.39 27.49 -10.96
C LEU A 23 -18.88 26.21 -11.60
N SER A 24 -18.60 26.22 -12.91
CA SER A 24 -18.05 25.05 -13.61
C SER A 24 -16.69 24.64 -13.07
N ALA A 25 -15.81 25.61 -12.74
CA ALA A 25 -14.51 25.33 -12.15
C ALA A 25 -14.61 24.64 -10.79
N VAL A 26 -15.55 25.07 -9.93
CA VAL A 26 -15.81 24.44 -8.63
C VAL A 26 -16.27 22.99 -8.78
N VAL A 27 -17.23 22.75 -9.69
CA VAL A 27 -17.76 21.40 -9.95
C VAL A 27 -16.66 20.48 -10.49
N VAL A 28 -15.91 20.93 -11.50
CA VAL A 28 -14.83 20.13 -12.09
C VAL A 28 -13.74 19.81 -11.06
N SER A 29 -13.37 20.78 -10.22
CA SER A 29 -12.39 20.57 -9.15
C SER A 29 -12.86 19.52 -8.14
N GLY A 30 -14.12 19.57 -7.74
CA GLY A 30 -14.74 18.60 -6.82
C GLY A 30 -14.76 17.19 -7.40
N VAL A 31 -15.12 17.06 -8.68
CA VAL A 31 -15.14 15.77 -9.39
C VAL A 31 -13.73 15.19 -9.49
N LEU A 32 -12.73 15.99 -9.88
CA LEU A 32 -11.34 15.53 -9.98
C LEU A 32 -10.79 15.10 -8.61
N TYR A 33 -11.09 15.83 -7.54
CA TYR A 33 -10.71 15.45 -6.19
C TYR A 33 -11.32 14.10 -5.79
N TYR A 34 -12.62 13.91 -6.03
CA TYR A 34 -13.32 12.66 -5.75
C TYR A 34 -12.72 11.47 -6.51
N PHE A 35 -12.44 11.63 -7.81
CA PHE A 35 -11.82 10.58 -8.61
C PHE A 35 -10.43 10.19 -8.12
N ASN A 36 -9.61 11.16 -7.74
CA ASN A 36 -8.29 10.89 -7.18
C ASN A 36 -8.39 10.09 -5.87
N MET A 37 -9.29 10.48 -4.97
CA MET A 37 -9.53 9.78 -3.70
C MET A 37 -10.04 8.35 -3.93
N ALA A 38 -11.01 8.17 -4.82
CA ALA A 38 -11.55 6.84 -5.16
C ALA A 38 -10.49 5.93 -5.79
N SER A 39 -9.66 6.47 -6.69
CA SER A 39 -8.56 5.74 -7.32
C SER A 39 -7.51 5.27 -6.29
N ASN A 40 -7.14 6.15 -5.35
CA ASN A 40 -6.19 5.79 -4.30
C ASN A 40 -6.73 4.70 -3.36
N ASN A 41 -8.00 4.81 -2.95
CA ASN A 41 -8.64 3.79 -2.11
C ASN A 41 -8.70 2.42 -2.82
N ARG A 42 -9.00 2.41 -4.12
CA ARG A 42 -8.98 1.20 -4.93
C ARG A 42 -7.59 0.56 -4.97
N LYS A 43 -6.54 1.34 -5.23
CA LYS A 43 -5.16 0.86 -5.24
C LYS A 43 -4.74 0.28 -3.88
N LEU A 44 -5.15 0.91 -2.77
CA LEU A 44 -4.88 0.37 -1.42
C LEU A 44 -5.54 -0.99 -1.21
N GLN A 45 -6.78 -1.17 -1.64
CA GLN A 45 -7.48 -2.47 -1.57
C GLN A 45 -6.80 -3.52 -2.47
N GLU A 46 -6.36 -3.15 -3.66
CA GLU A 46 -5.60 -4.03 -4.56
C GLU A 46 -4.25 -4.43 -3.94
N ASN A 47 -3.57 -3.54 -3.23
CA ASN A 47 -2.36 -3.87 -2.46
C ASN A 47 -2.62 -4.94 -1.40
N VAL A 48 -3.70 -4.78 -0.62
CA VAL A 48 -4.08 -5.79 0.40
C VAL A 48 -4.34 -7.15 -0.24
N LYS A 49 -5.09 -7.19 -1.33
CA LYS A 49 -5.34 -8.42 -2.10
C LYS A 49 -4.03 -9.04 -2.60
N SER A 50 -3.11 -8.22 -3.10
CA SER A 50 -1.79 -8.70 -3.56
C SER A 50 -0.96 -9.27 -2.40
N ILE A 51 -0.95 -8.63 -1.23
CA ILE A 51 -0.28 -9.16 -0.03
C ILE A 51 -0.90 -10.49 0.40
N GLN A 52 -2.22 -10.59 0.44
CA GLN A 52 -2.93 -11.83 0.76
C GLN A 52 -2.63 -12.94 -0.25
N ALA A 53 -2.54 -12.62 -1.53
CA ALA A 53 -2.14 -13.55 -2.57
C ALA A 53 -0.70 -14.04 -2.37
N VAL A 54 0.25 -13.16 -2.01
CA VAL A 54 1.63 -13.54 -1.69
C VAL A 54 1.64 -14.49 -0.48
N VAL A 55 0.93 -14.15 0.59
CA VAL A 55 0.82 -14.99 1.80
C VAL A 55 0.24 -16.36 1.48
N SER A 56 -0.84 -16.43 0.69
CA SER A 56 -1.47 -17.70 0.30
C SER A 56 -0.57 -18.55 -0.60
N THR A 57 0.17 -17.91 -1.52
CA THR A 57 1.15 -18.60 -2.38
C THR A 57 2.30 -19.18 -1.55
N ILE A 58 2.85 -18.42 -0.60
CA ILE A 58 3.90 -18.91 0.30
C ILE A 58 3.38 -20.11 1.10
N ARG A 59 2.17 -20.03 1.63
CA ARG A 59 1.55 -21.16 2.36
C ARG A 59 1.42 -22.40 1.46
N ALA A 60 0.88 -22.24 0.27
CA ALA A 60 0.71 -23.36 -0.67
C ALA A 60 2.03 -24.05 -1.00
N LEU A 61 3.12 -23.28 -1.16
CA LEU A 61 4.43 -23.82 -1.51
C LEU A 61 5.21 -24.42 -0.32
N TYR A 62 5.07 -23.84 0.88
CA TYR A 62 6.01 -24.10 2.00
C TYR A 62 5.39 -24.78 3.21
N THR A 63 4.06 -24.94 3.31
CA THR A 63 3.41 -25.58 4.47
C THR A 63 3.93 -26.99 4.74
N ASN A 64 4.19 -27.76 3.69
CA ASN A 64 4.67 -29.14 3.76
C ASN A 64 6.19 -29.27 3.68
N GLN A 65 6.93 -28.16 3.62
CA GLN A 65 8.38 -28.19 3.57
C GLN A 65 8.97 -28.33 5.00
N PRO A 66 10.19 -28.87 5.12
CA PRO A 66 10.89 -28.91 6.39
C PRO A 66 11.02 -27.53 7.04
N PRO A 67 10.96 -27.43 8.37
CA PRO A 67 11.18 -26.17 9.08
C PRO A 67 12.53 -25.57 8.72
N GLY A 68 12.55 -24.25 8.45
CA GLY A 68 13.77 -23.53 8.07
C GLY A 68 14.10 -23.56 6.57
N THR A 69 13.28 -24.22 5.73
CA THR A 69 13.42 -24.12 4.27
C THR A 69 13.29 -22.65 3.85
N PRO A 70 14.29 -22.10 3.14
CA PRO A 70 14.23 -20.70 2.72
C PRO A 70 13.15 -20.50 1.68
N ILE A 71 12.36 -19.42 1.85
CA ILE A 71 11.36 -19.00 0.87
C ILE A 71 12.09 -18.28 -0.25
N GLU A 72 12.02 -18.84 -1.45
CA GLU A 72 12.64 -18.26 -2.64
C GLU A 72 11.68 -17.27 -3.30
N LEU A 73 12.10 -16.01 -3.43
CA LEU A 73 11.30 -14.95 -4.03
C LEU A 73 10.87 -15.30 -5.47
N ASP A 74 11.77 -15.87 -6.28
CA ASP A 74 11.47 -16.23 -7.67
C ASP A 74 10.44 -17.36 -7.78
N ALA A 75 10.45 -18.33 -6.85
CA ALA A 75 9.43 -19.38 -6.78
C ALA A 75 8.04 -18.78 -6.47
N VAL A 76 7.97 -17.85 -5.51
CA VAL A 76 6.72 -17.16 -5.15
C VAL A 76 6.23 -16.32 -6.31
N ILE A 77 7.10 -15.55 -6.98
CA ILE A 77 6.74 -14.70 -8.12
C ILE A 77 6.17 -15.55 -9.26
N LYS A 78 6.82 -16.63 -9.63
CA LYS A 78 6.38 -17.51 -10.72
C LYS A 78 5.05 -18.19 -10.40
N SER A 79 4.93 -18.74 -9.18
CA SER A 79 3.71 -19.47 -8.78
C SER A 79 2.49 -18.57 -8.60
N GLY A 80 2.69 -17.34 -8.12
CA GLY A 80 1.61 -16.37 -7.91
C GLY A 80 1.41 -15.39 -9.07
N ASN A 81 2.22 -15.51 -10.15
CA ASN A 81 2.21 -14.57 -11.28
C ASN A 81 2.34 -13.10 -10.88
N PHE A 82 3.23 -12.83 -9.92
CA PHE A 82 3.48 -11.47 -9.45
C PHE A 82 4.49 -10.72 -10.34
N THR A 83 4.39 -9.39 -10.33
CA THR A 83 5.35 -8.54 -11.05
C THR A 83 6.65 -8.43 -10.27
N LYS A 84 7.75 -8.92 -10.87
CA LYS A 84 9.09 -8.75 -10.33
C LYS A 84 9.61 -7.33 -10.57
N GLY A 85 10.27 -6.77 -9.58
CA GLY A 85 10.96 -5.48 -9.68
C GLY A 85 12.09 -5.37 -8.68
N LYS A 86 12.56 -4.15 -8.48
CA LYS A 86 13.66 -3.85 -7.55
C LYS A 86 13.25 -2.77 -6.56
N THR A 87 13.74 -2.88 -5.33
CA THR A 87 13.65 -1.81 -4.34
C THR A 87 14.59 -0.64 -4.70
N VAL A 88 14.44 0.49 -4.03
CA VAL A 88 15.37 1.63 -4.14
C VAL A 88 16.82 1.21 -3.87
N GLY A 89 17.06 0.16 -3.07
CA GLY A 89 18.39 -0.42 -2.81
C GLY A 89 18.87 -1.42 -3.86
N GLY A 90 18.15 -1.61 -4.98
CA GLY A 90 18.53 -2.56 -6.04
C GLY A 90 18.22 -4.04 -5.76
N GLU A 91 17.61 -4.34 -4.62
CA GLU A 91 17.26 -5.71 -4.21
C GLU A 91 15.97 -6.17 -4.90
N ASP A 92 15.90 -7.46 -5.25
CA ASP A 92 14.71 -8.03 -5.89
C ASP A 92 13.50 -7.98 -4.96
N ALA A 93 12.34 -7.65 -5.52
CA ALA A 93 11.08 -7.45 -4.81
C ALA A 93 9.87 -7.73 -5.70
N ILE A 94 8.70 -7.88 -5.09
CA ILE A 94 7.40 -7.87 -5.76
C ILE A 94 6.91 -6.42 -5.82
N ILE A 95 6.45 -5.96 -6.98
CA ILE A 95 5.84 -4.64 -7.14
C ILE A 95 4.34 -4.73 -6.90
N LEU A 96 3.83 -3.81 -6.08
CA LEU A 96 2.41 -3.65 -5.79
C LEU A 96 1.72 -2.68 -6.78
N PRO A 97 0.37 -2.72 -6.88
CA PRO A 97 -0.40 -1.80 -7.72
C PRO A 97 -0.19 -0.30 -7.45
N THR A 98 0.23 0.08 -6.25
CA THR A 98 0.63 1.46 -5.91
C THR A 98 2.03 1.84 -6.41
N GLY A 99 2.83 0.86 -6.88
CA GLY A 99 4.24 1.03 -7.19
C GLY A 99 5.18 0.79 -6.00
N ASP A 100 4.64 0.53 -4.83
CA ASP A 100 5.41 0.14 -3.64
C ASP A 100 5.97 -1.28 -3.81
N THR A 101 6.95 -1.65 -2.98
CA THR A 101 7.63 -2.95 -3.12
C THR A 101 7.50 -3.80 -1.87
N ILE A 102 7.37 -5.12 -2.08
CA ILE A 102 7.39 -6.13 -1.00
C ILE A 102 8.62 -7.01 -1.15
N ARG A 103 9.32 -7.21 -0.05
CA ARG A 103 10.39 -8.21 0.10
C ARG A 103 9.97 -9.31 1.06
N ILE A 104 10.50 -10.50 0.84
CA ILE A 104 10.32 -11.66 1.71
C ILE A 104 11.61 -11.86 2.49
N TYR A 105 11.50 -11.92 3.82
CA TYR A 105 12.59 -12.21 4.72
C TYR A 105 12.38 -13.56 5.39
N ASN A 106 13.34 -14.45 5.24
CA ASN A 106 13.36 -15.76 5.84
C ASN A 106 13.89 -15.73 7.26
N GLY A 107 13.41 -16.63 8.08
CA GLY A 107 13.97 -16.89 9.38
C GLY A 107 13.63 -15.91 10.47
N ALA A 108 12.55 -15.11 10.29
CA ALA A 108 11.98 -14.37 11.39
C ALA A 108 11.65 -15.33 12.53
N PHE A 109 12.09 -14.99 13.76
CA PHE A 109 11.81 -15.79 14.98
C PHE A 109 12.20 -17.28 14.88
N LYS A 110 13.33 -17.58 14.28
CA LYS A 110 13.82 -18.97 14.07
C LYS A 110 13.81 -19.80 15.35
N SER A 111 14.24 -19.22 16.47
CA SER A 111 14.27 -19.88 17.78
C SER A 111 12.87 -20.06 18.39
N ASP A 112 11.98 -19.10 18.20
CA ASP A 112 10.68 -19.06 18.91
C ASP A 112 9.59 -19.86 18.19
N LEU A 113 9.69 -19.97 16.85
CA LEU A 113 8.67 -20.61 15.99
C LEU A 113 9.21 -21.78 15.17
N GLY A 114 10.35 -22.34 15.54
CA GLY A 114 10.92 -23.54 14.91
C GLY A 114 11.21 -23.39 13.42
N GLY A 115 11.52 -22.17 12.97
CA GLY A 115 11.83 -21.90 11.57
C GLY A 115 10.62 -21.82 10.62
N LYS A 116 9.39 -21.83 11.16
CA LYS A 116 8.13 -21.72 10.39
C LYS A 116 7.58 -20.30 10.33
N ALA A 117 8.43 -19.31 10.42
CA ALA A 117 8.04 -17.90 10.35
C ALA A 117 8.82 -17.16 9.26
N TYR A 118 8.17 -16.16 8.68
CA TYR A 118 8.76 -15.24 7.72
C TYR A 118 8.16 -13.85 7.90
N SER A 119 8.79 -12.85 7.32
CA SER A 119 8.21 -11.51 7.29
C SER A 119 8.13 -10.97 5.86
N LEU A 120 7.09 -10.21 5.61
CA LEU A 120 6.95 -9.37 4.42
C LEU A 120 7.31 -7.94 4.80
N GLU A 121 8.30 -7.37 4.13
CA GLU A 121 8.68 -5.98 4.29
C GLU A 121 8.12 -5.17 3.13
N LEU A 122 7.08 -4.39 3.42
CA LEU A 122 6.57 -3.37 2.50
C LEU A 122 7.45 -2.13 2.63
N ARG A 123 7.90 -1.60 1.50
CA ARG A 123 8.58 -0.30 1.42
C ARG A 123 7.71 0.69 0.67
N THR A 124 7.38 1.79 1.32
CA THR A 124 6.54 2.86 0.78
C THR A 124 7.04 4.23 1.22
N LYS A 125 6.75 5.26 0.42
CA LYS A 125 6.95 6.66 0.80
C LYS A 125 5.68 7.30 1.37
N SER A 126 4.54 6.61 1.24
CA SER A 126 3.24 7.12 1.66
C SER A 126 2.91 6.69 3.09
N SER A 127 2.66 7.67 3.95
CA SER A 127 2.13 7.43 5.30
C SER A 127 0.77 6.74 5.26
N ASP A 128 -0.05 7.03 4.26
CA ASP A 128 -1.39 6.46 4.11
C ASP A 128 -1.34 4.98 3.75
N VAL A 129 -0.46 4.60 2.80
CA VAL A 129 -0.20 3.19 2.45
C VAL A 129 0.33 2.44 3.67
N CYS A 130 1.32 3.01 4.38
CA CYS A 130 1.88 2.43 5.61
C CYS A 130 0.78 2.22 6.66
N SER A 131 -0.02 3.25 6.96
CA SER A 131 -1.06 3.22 7.99
C SER A 131 -2.17 2.22 7.63
N TYR A 132 -2.61 2.21 6.39
CA TYR A 132 -3.65 1.31 5.92
C TYR A 132 -3.20 -0.15 6.00
N ILE A 133 -2.04 -0.48 5.42
CA ILE A 133 -1.54 -1.86 5.38
C ILE A 133 -1.04 -2.31 6.76
N GLY A 134 -0.37 -1.45 7.50
CA GLY A 134 0.13 -1.78 8.85
C GLY A 134 -0.97 -1.99 9.89
N GLY A 135 -2.15 -1.41 9.67
CA GLY A 135 -3.32 -1.56 10.55
C GLY A 135 -4.20 -2.77 10.26
N ILE A 136 -4.00 -3.45 9.12
CA ILE A 136 -4.83 -4.59 8.73
C ILE A 136 -4.36 -5.88 9.38
N ASN A 137 -5.33 -6.69 9.83
CA ASN A 137 -5.10 -8.07 10.22
C ASN A 137 -5.22 -8.98 8.99
N PHE A 138 -4.12 -9.64 8.62
CA PHE A 138 -4.06 -10.55 7.47
C PHE A 138 -4.47 -12.00 7.80
N GLY A 139 -5.22 -12.19 8.87
CA GLY A 139 -5.76 -13.51 9.27
C GLY A 139 -4.90 -14.27 10.29
N THR A 140 -5.21 -15.54 10.48
CA THR A 140 -4.68 -16.37 11.58
C THR A 140 -3.18 -16.64 11.52
N SER A 141 -2.54 -16.45 10.37
CA SER A 141 -1.09 -16.59 10.23
C SER A 141 -0.33 -15.31 10.55
N HIS A 142 -1.00 -14.17 10.57
CA HIS A 142 -0.43 -12.89 10.95
C HIS A 142 -0.33 -12.80 12.49
N PHE A 143 0.86 -12.55 13.01
CA PHE A 143 1.05 -12.47 14.45
C PHE A 143 1.70 -11.16 14.92
N GLY A 144 2.07 -10.29 14.01
CA GLY A 144 2.56 -8.95 14.38
C GLY A 144 2.95 -8.08 13.21
N THR A 145 3.00 -6.78 13.48
CA THR A 145 3.45 -5.75 12.55
C THR A 145 4.42 -4.81 13.23
N GLU A 146 5.43 -4.36 12.51
CA GLU A 146 6.44 -3.41 12.98
C GLU A 146 6.63 -2.30 11.94
N ILE A 147 6.70 -1.05 12.40
CA ILE A 147 6.91 0.13 11.55
C ILE A 147 8.30 0.68 11.82
N LEU A 148 9.12 0.74 10.79
CA LEU A 148 10.53 1.06 10.84
C LEU A 148 10.89 2.18 9.86
N SER A 149 11.96 2.91 10.15
CA SER A 149 12.61 3.76 9.14
C SER A 149 13.54 2.93 8.25
N PHE A 150 13.96 3.50 7.11
CA PHE A 150 14.79 2.80 6.13
C PHE A 150 16.07 2.18 6.73
N LYS A 151 16.67 2.85 7.71
CA LYS A 151 17.94 2.42 8.36
C LYS A 151 17.74 1.45 9.53
N GLU A 152 16.51 1.31 10.04
CA GLU A 152 16.23 0.43 11.17
C GLU A 152 16.08 -1.01 10.72
N ASN A 153 16.57 -1.94 11.53
CA ASN A 153 16.32 -3.38 11.38
C ASN A 153 15.15 -3.78 12.26
N GLY A 154 14.31 -4.71 11.78
CA GLY A 154 13.21 -5.24 12.58
C GLY A 154 13.72 -6.14 13.71
N THR A 155 12.83 -6.43 14.66
CA THR A 155 13.12 -7.37 15.75
C THR A 155 13.13 -8.81 15.26
N ASP A 156 14.04 -9.61 15.82
CA ASP A 156 14.13 -11.05 15.61
C ASP A 156 13.67 -11.85 16.85
N ASN A 157 13.12 -11.16 17.87
CA ASN A 157 12.64 -11.77 19.11
C ASN A 157 11.14 -11.50 19.29
N LEU A 158 10.36 -12.59 19.42
CA LEU A 158 8.90 -12.54 19.56
C LEU A 158 8.46 -11.75 20.81
N LYS A 159 9.26 -11.81 21.89
CA LYS A 159 8.95 -11.09 23.15
C LYS A 159 9.08 -9.58 23.02
N THR A 160 9.92 -9.10 22.10
CA THR A 160 10.16 -7.66 21.84
C THR A 160 9.35 -7.13 20.68
N LEU A 161 8.56 -7.99 20.00
CA LEU A 161 7.69 -7.55 18.91
C LEU A 161 6.62 -6.60 19.47
N PRO A 162 6.54 -5.35 18.96
CA PRO A 162 5.58 -4.38 19.47
C PRO A 162 4.16 -4.81 19.15
N ARG A 163 3.27 -4.74 20.16
CA ARG A 163 1.83 -4.89 19.95
C ARG A 163 1.25 -3.53 19.62
N LEU A 164 1.20 -3.22 18.34
CA LEU A 164 0.70 -1.93 17.85
C LEU A 164 -0.83 -1.93 17.81
N THR A 165 -1.44 -0.90 18.40
CA THR A 165 -2.84 -0.56 18.13
C THR A 165 -2.96 0.15 16.77
N PRO A 166 -4.15 0.20 16.15
CA PRO A 166 -4.33 0.98 14.92
C PRO A 166 -3.90 2.44 15.05
N SER A 167 -4.11 3.05 16.22
CA SER A 167 -3.65 4.41 16.52
C SER A 167 -2.13 4.53 16.53
N ASP A 168 -1.43 3.54 17.13
CA ASP A 168 0.04 3.50 17.15
C ASP A 168 0.61 3.38 15.74
N VAL A 169 -0.02 2.57 14.89
CA VAL A 169 0.38 2.40 13.48
C VAL A 169 0.31 3.74 12.74
N VAL A 170 -0.82 4.45 12.84
CA VAL A 170 -1.00 5.76 12.19
C VAL A 170 0.06 6.76 12.67
N THR A 171 0.25 6.85 13.98
CA THR A 171 1.24 7.77 14.57
C THR A 171 2.66 7.45 14.12
N LYS A 172 3.07 6.17 14.18
CA LYS A 172 4.40 5.73 13.75
C LYS A 172 4.62 5.95 12.24
N CYS A 173 3.65 5.65 11.40
CA CYS A 173 3.75 5.90 9.95
C CYS A 173 3.91 7.39 9.65
N ALA A 174 3.17 8.27 10.33
CA ALA A 174 3.29 9.71 10.19
C ALA A 174 4.65 10.25 10.66
N GLU A 175 5.18 9.71 11.77
CA GLU A 175 6.52 10.06 12.26
C GLU A 175 7.62 9.64 11.28
N LYS A 176 7.58 8.40 10.78
CA LYS A 176 8.59 7.88 9.85
C LYS A 176 8.52 8.57 8.48
N ALA A 177 7.35 9.04 8.04
CA ALA A 177 7.18 9.81 6.81
C ALA A 177 7.89 11.17 6.82
N LYS A 178 8.15 11.76 8.00
CA LYS A 178 8.89 13.02 8.14
C LYS A 178 10.37 12.88 7.75
N VAL A 179 10.91 11.69 7.87
CA VAL A 179 12.26 11.36 7.41
C VAL A 179 12.13 11.04 5.91
N LYS A 180 12.69 11.87 5.03
CA LYS A 180 12.58 11.75 3.55
C LYS A 180 13.15 10.42 2.98
N ALA A 181 12.89 9.30 3.65
CA ALA A 181 13.31 7.95 3.32
C ALA A 181 12.09 7.02 3.29
N ASP A 182 12.23 5.85 2.66
CA ASP A 182 11.17 4.85 2.64
C ASP A 182 10.81 4.40 4.06
N ILE A 183 9.51 4.26 4.30
CA ILE A 183 8.96 3.63 5.50
C ILE A 183 8.95 2.13 5.24
N LYS A 184 9.45 1.35 6.19
CA LYS A 184 9.37 -0.11 6.16
C LYS A 184 8.27 -0.59 7.08
N THR A 185 7.28 -1.26 6.53
CA THR A 185 6.27 -1.98 7.31
C THR A 185 6.58 -3.47 7.23
N LYS A 186 7.08 -4.03 8.32
CA LYS A 186 7.33 -5.48 8.45
C LYS A 186 6.11 -6.16 9.03
N ILE A 187 5.57 -7.13 8.29
CA ILE A 187 4.41 -7.93 8.69
C ILE A 187 4.89 -9.37 8.87
N TYR A 188 4.66 -9.92 10.03
CA TYR A 188 5.17 -11.22 10.42
C TYR A 188 4.10 -12.30 10.32
N PHE A 189 4.47 -13.40 9.65
CA PHE A 189 3.60 -14.53 9.36
C PHE A 189 4.23 -15.85 9.80
N LYS A 190 3.36 -16.82 10.11
CA LYS A 190 3.71 -18.24 10.27
C LYS A 190 2.98 -19.11 9.23
N TYR A 191 3.57 -20.22 8.82
CA TYR A 191 2.99 -21.23 7.92
C TYR A 191 3.08 -22.63 8.50
#